data_fb644adbbbfb2c39bd36961f84878885
#
_entry.id   fb644adbbbfb2c39bd36961f84878885
#
_cell.length_a   1.000
_cell.length_b   1.000
_cell.length_c   1.000
_cell.angle_alpha   90.00
_cell.angle_beta   90.00
_cell.angle_gamma   90.00
#
_symmetry.space_group_name_H-M   'P 1'
#
loop_
_entity.id
_entity.type
_entity.pdbx_description
1 polymer ?
#
loop_
_entity_poly.entity_id
_entity_poly.type
_entity_poly.pdbx_seq_one_letter_code
_entity_poly.pdbx_strand_id
1 'polypeptide(L)'
;MGSGGGSRAYSNSERSWRSKEYPQLDLNYEALRHIANYYLPGGHGKCMFIDKVGRGTYHEIRLLEFDDGWTCIGRFTRDLQESVAIAESEIATREYVRKHTTIPVPETYHVNLDPTNAVGAPFVLMEHIEGHTLADMWPALKTDYRLAVLGNIAKVLAQLARLRFNAIGSLKMGGVVGQMQNQTIPDHLPGRGPFVSLKDYLLSFLSDNSDRPQDVKALYPAIREEITRFCDAREGKEILSAPYRLLHGDFDYQNMLFIWESPATPPRLSGIIDWDFSRTAPLYNLCEYLRFILDNDTEVGLYRENRLLREEFVRMLAQNFPKHSHERKLVRECFRYKTFALNGFESVFATGTWAEKFEKMLVKDYLEQLQNLREGRKSLPPYNGRGDSPEPDSELESDDANT
;
A
#
# COMPACT_ATOMS: atom_id res chain seq x y z
N MET A 1 -37.96 26.75 -12.05
CA MET A 1 -37.18 27.00 -13.26
C MET A 1 -35.84 26.34 -13.05
N GLY A 2 -35.52 25.43 -13.91
CA GLY A 2 -34.65 24.28 -13.79
C GLY A 2 -33.24 24.49 -13.28
N SER A 3 -32.88 23.69 -12.31
CA SER A 3 -31.51 23.39 -11.90
C SER A 3 -30.99 22.22 -12.73
N GLY A 4 -30.17 22.51 -13.71
CA GLY A 4 -29.46 21.50 -14.50
C GLY A 4 -28.31 20.92 -13.69
N GLY A 5 -28.49 19.68 -13.18
CA GLY A 5 -27.43 18.87 -12.61
C GLY A 5 -26.55 18.30 -13.74
N GLY A 6 -25.36 18.85 -13.92
CA GLY A 6 -24.36 18.30 -14.84
C GLY A 6 -23.74 17.04 -14.26
N SER A 7 -24.16 15.87 -14.75
CA SER A 7 -23.46 14.63 -14.51
C SER A 7 -22.10 14.65 -15.24
N ARG A 8 -21.00 14.75 -14.52
CA ARG A 8 -19.66 14.56 -15.10
C ARG A 8 -19.48 13.10 -15.52
N ALA A 9 -19.21 12.90 -16.79
CA ALA A 9 -18.87 11.60 -17.35
C ALA A 9 -17.47 11.18 -16.84
N TYR A 10 -17.41 10.06 -16.11
CA TYR A 10 -16.16 9.41 -15.75
C TYR A 10 -15.51 8.74 -16.96
N SER A 11 -14.16 8.68 -16.96
CA SER A 11 -13.41 8.07 -18.06
C SER A 11 -13.74 6.57 -18.22
N ASN A 12 -13.62 6.03 -19.45
CA ASN A 12 -13.95 4.63 -19.75
C ASN A 12 -13.07 3.61 -19.00
N SER A 13 -11.89 3.98 -18.53
CA SER A 13 -11.01 3.13 -17.71
C SER A 13 -11.52 2.96 -16.28
N GLU A 14 -12.11 4.00 -15.68
CA GLU A 14 -12.72 3.94 -14.36
C GLU A 14 -14.02 3.12 -14.35
N ARG A 15 -14.71 3.05 -15.48
CA ARG A 15 -15.90 2.19 -15.62
C ARG A 15 -15.57 0.69 -15.68
N SER A 16 -14.40 0.30 -16.19
CA SER A 16 -14.11 -1.11 -16.48
C SER A 16 -13.86 -1.95 -15.23
N TRP A 17 -13.28 -1.41 -14.17
CA TRP A 17 -13.08 -2.14 -12.92
C TRP A 17 -14.22 -1.92 -11.90
N ARG A 18 -14.97 -0.80 -11.98
CA ARG A 18 -16.22 -0.61 -11.22
C ARG A 18 -17.37 -1.49 -11.74
N SER A 19 -17.29 -2.04 -12.95
CA SER A 19 -18.35 -2.84 -13.57
C SER A 19 -18.30 -4.34 -13.22
N LYS A 20 -17.27 -4.85 -12.54
CA LYS A 20 -17.32 -6.20 -11.98
C LYS A 20 -18.24 -6.17 -10.77
N GLU A 21 -19.51 -6.51 -11.00
CA GLU A 21 -20.44 -6.80 -9.90
C GLU A 21 -20.00 -8.10 -9.22
N TYR A 22 -19.28 -7.94 -8.10
CA TYR A 22 -19.08 -9.07 -7.21
C TYR A 22 -20.42 -9.48 -6.60
N PRO A 23 -20.73 -10.79 -6.53
CA PRO A 23 -21.98 -11.25 -5.93
C PRO A 23 -22.10 -10.67 -4.51
N GLN A 24 -23.30 -10.25 -4.17
CA GLN A 24 -23.61 -9.81 -2.82
C GLN A 24 -23.56 -11.02 -1.88
N LEU A 25 -22.95 -10.84 -0.70
CA LEU A 25 -23.01 -11.86 0.34
C LEU A 25 -24.45 -12.01 0.88
N ASP A 26 -24.86 -13.23 1.10
CA ASP A 26 -26.12 -13.54 1.78
C ASP A 26 -25.88 -13.51 3.30
N LEU A 27 -25.99 -12.31 3.87
CA LEU A 27 -25.72 -12.07 5.28
C LEU A 27 -27.02 -12.11 6.10
N ASN A 28 -26.98 -12.82 7.22
CA ASN A 28 -28.03 -12.78 8.23
C ASN A 28 -27.93 -11.49 9.05
N TYR A 29 -28.67 -10.45 8.63
CA TYR A 29 -28.66 -9.14 9.29
C TYR A 29 -29.25 -9.15 10.70
N GLU A 30 -30.16 -10.09 11.02
CA GLU A 30 -30.70 -10.21 12.36
C GLU A 30 -29.65 -10.70 13.33
N ALA A 31 -28.89 -11.74 12.96
CA ALA A 31 -27.74 -12.20 13.72
C ALA A 31 -26.67 -11.11 13.85
N LEU A 32 -26.39 -10.36 12.78
CA LEU A 32 -25.43 -9.26 12.80
C LEU A 32 -25.86 -8.15 13.77
N ARG A 33 -27.14 -7.74 13.76
CA ARG A 33 -27.67 -6.75 14.71
C ARG A 33 -27.53 -7.23 16.15
N HIS A 34 -27.85 -8.50 16.40
CA HIS A 34 -27.72 -9.08 17.75
C HIS A 34 -26.27 -9.02 18.25
N ILE A 35 -25.31 -9.40 17.40
CA ILE A 35 -23.88 -9.34 17.70
C ILE A 35 -23.44 -7.89 17.92
N ALA A 36 -23.81 -6.97 17.04
CA ALA A 36 -23.46 -5.56 17.15
C ALA A 36 -24.00 -4.95 18.45
N ASN A 37 -25.24 -5.20 18.79
CA ASN A 37 -25.83 -4.69 20.04
C ASN A 37 -25.16 -5.25 21.31
N TYR A 38 -24.54 -6.44 21.24
CA TYR A 38 -23.93 -7.08 22.40
C TYR A 38 -22.46 -6.75 22.58
N TYR A 39 -21.68 -6.71 21.49
CA TYR A 39 -20.21 -6.65 21.55
C TYR A 39 -19.63 -5.26 21.32
N LEU A 40 -20.41 -4.31 20.76
CA LEU A 40 -19.85 -2.99 20.49
C LEU A 40 -19.72 -2.14 21.76
N PRO A 41 -18.67 -1.32 21.87
CA PRO A 41 -18.42 -0.50 23.05
C PRO A 41 -19.46 0.62 23.19
N GLY A 42 -19.71 1.09 24.40
CA GLY A 42 -20.40 2.36 24.66
C GLY A 42 -21.92 2.31 24.85
N GLY A 43 -22.57 1.16 24.65
CA GLY A 43 -24.03 1.06 24.88
C GLY A 43 -24.88 1.94 23.95
N HIS A 44 -24.55 1.96 22.66
CA HIS A 44 -25.16 2.79 21.61
C HIS A 44 -26.61 2.41 21.23
N GLY A 45 -27.32 1.68 22.07
CA GLY A 45 -28.71 1.30 21.82
C GLY A 45 -28.82 0.20 20.75
N LYS A 46 -29.79 0.35 19.82
CA LYS A 46 -30.09 -0.68 18.82
C LYS A 46 -29.54 -0.32 17.46
N CYS A 47 -28.91 -1.30 16.80
CA CYS A 47 -28.54 -1.18 15.39
C CYS A 47 -29.83 -1.13 14.52
N MET A 48 -30.11 0.04 13.96
CA MET A 48 -31.32 0.33 13.20
C MET A 48 -31.17 0.02 11.72
N PHE A 49 -30.07 0.46 11.13
CA PHE A 49 -29.82 0.35 9.71
C PHE A 49 -28.50 -0.36 9.42
N ILE A 50 -28.45 -1.11 8.32
CA ILE A 50 -27.27 -1.76 7.79
C ILE A 50 -27.23 -1.50 6.30
N ASP A 51 -26.42 -0.53 5.90
CA ASP A 51 -26.31 -0.10 4.51
C ASP A 51 -25.01 -0.55 3.87
N LYS A 52 -25.06 -0.76 2.57
CA LYS A 52 -23.88 -1.09 1.79
C LYS A 52 -23.12 0.16 1.41
N VAL A 53 -21.88 0.29 1.91
CA VAL A 53 -21.03 1.45 1.67
C VAL A 53 -20.01 1.21 0.57
N GLY A 54 -19.50 -0.02 0.43
CA GLY A 54 -18.46 -0.32 -0.52
C GLY A 54 -18.48 -1.75 -1.05
N ARG A 55 -17.87 -1.94 -2.22
CA ARG A 55 -17.65 -3.24 -2.85
C ARG A 55 -16.16 -3.36 -3.21
N GLY A 56 -15.39 -3.99 -2.33
CA GLY A 56 -14.04 -4.41 -2.66
C GLY A 56 -14.02 -5.77 -3.35
N THR A 57 -12.92 -6.11 -3.96
CA THR A 57 -12.68 -7.43 -4.57
C THR A 57 -12.79 -8.54 -3.53
N TYR A 58 -12.17 -8.35 -2.39
CA TYR A 58 -12.02 -9.35 -1.33
C TYR A 58 -13.06 -9.21 -0.22
N HIS A 59 -13.59 -8.01 -0.01
CA HIS A 59 -14.47 -7.70 1.11
C HIS A 59 -15.74 -6.96 0.68
N GLU A 60 -16.81 -7.22 1.40
CA GLU A 60 -18.02 -6.43 1.37
C GLU A 60 -18.07 -5.52 2.60
N ILE A 61 -18.30 -4.23 2.41
CA ILE A 61 -18.30 -3.23 3.48
C ILE A 61 -19.73 -2.78 3.74
N ARG A 62 -20.14 -2.84 5.00
CA ARG A 62 -21.44 -2.38 5.50
C ARG A 62 -21.25 -1.30 6.55
N LEU A 63 -22.07 -0.26 6.49
CA LEU A 63 -22.25 0.72 7.55
C LEU A 63 -23.40 0.26 8.45
N LEU A 64 -23.13 0.15 9.74
CA LEU A 64 -24.14 -0.12 10.76
C LEU A 64 -24.42 1.21 11.47
N GLU A 65 -25.69 1.61 11.53
CA GLU A 65 -26.16 2.83 12.20
C GLU A 65 -27.07 2.47 13.37
N PHE A 66 -26.83 3.13 14.50
CA PHE A 66 -27.52 2.91 15.77
C PHE A 66 -28.56 4.01 16.03
N ASP A 67 -29.48 3.77 16.96
CA ASP A 67 -30.58 4.69 17.27
C ASP A 67 -30.14 6.00 17.91
N ASP A 68 -28.93 6.09 18.44
CA ASP A 68 -28.28 7.32 18.91
C ASP A 68 -27.50 8.07 17.82
N GLY A 69 -27.48 7.56 16.58
CA GLY A 69 -26.74 8.09 15.45
C GLY A 69 -25.27 7.67 15.39
N TRP A 70 -24.80 6.84 16.32
CA TRP A 70 -23.47 6.26 16.24
C TRP A 70 -23.35 5.25 15.10
N THR A 71 -22.16 5.15 14.50
CA THR A 71 -21.94 4.28 13.33
C THR A 71 -20.68 3.44 13.50
N CYS A 72 -20.68 2.24 12.91
CA CYS A 72 -19.50 1.42 12.76
C CYS A 72 -19.47 0.71 11.40
N ILE A 73 -18.31 0.20 11.03
CA ILE A 73 -18.11 -0.56 9.79
C ILE A 73 -18.09 -2.06 10.10
N GLY A 74 -18.88 -2.81 9.32
CA GLY A 74 -18.76 -4.25 9.19
C GLY A 74 -18.01 -4.60 7.90
N ARG A 75 -16.88 -5.27 8.02
CA ARG A 75 -16.06 -5.74 6.90
C ARG A 75 -16.18 -7.26 6.82
N PHE A 76 -16.75 -7.76 5.72
CA PHE A 76 -17.09 -9.17 5.51
C PHE A 76 -16.22 -9.77 4.43
N THR A 77 -15.54 -10.87 4.72
CA THR A 77 -14.70 -11.59 3.75
C THR A 77 -15.58 -12.34 2.75
N ARG A 78 -15.30 -12.15 1.44
CA ARG A 78 -16.08 -12.80 0.36
C ARG A 78 -15.66 -14.22 0.09
N ASP A 79 -14.38 -14.50 0.19
CA ASP A 79 -13.82 -15.83 -0.01
C ASP A 79 -13.82 -16.59 1.33
N LEU A 80 -14.76 -17.51 1.49
CA LEU A 80 -14.85 -18.34 2.68
C LEU A 80 -13.68 -19.32 2.83
N GLN A 81 -12.85 -19.47 1.78
CA GLN A 81 -11.63 -20.26 1.79
C GLN A 81 -10.38 -19.42 2.09
N GLU A 82 -10.55 -18.10 2.24
CA GLU A 82 -9.44 -17.23 2.60
C GLU A 82 -8.81 -17.66 3.93
N SER A 83 -7.49 -17.67 3.96
CA SER A 83 -6.75 -18.02 5.17
C SER A 83 -7.06 -17.05 6.30
N VAL A 84 -7.55 -17.55 7.42
CA VAL A 84 -7.76 -16.78 8.67
C VAL A 84 -6.49 -16.00 9.07
N ALA A 85 -5.31 -16.53 8.76
CA ALA A 85 -4.03 -15.89 9.06
C ALA A 85 -3.82 -14.55 8.32
N ILE A 86 -4.48 -14.32 7.17
CA ILE A 86 -4.45 -13.03 6.47
C ILE A 86 -5.21 -11.98 7.28
N ALA A 87 -6.44 -12.28 7.68
CA ALA A 87 -7.25 -11.39 8.49
C ALA A 87 -6.62 -11.14 9.88
N GLU A 88 -6.06 -12.17 10.51
CA GLU A 88 -5.33 -12.03 11.78
C GLU A 88 -4.12 -11.11 11.66
N SER A 89 -3.38 -11.20 10.53
CA SER A 89 -2.22 -10.34 10.28
C SER A 89 -2.63 -8.88 10.03
N GLU A 90 -3.72 -8.65 9.31
CA GLU A 90 -4.29 -7.32 9.08
C GLU A 90 -4.69 -6.66 10.42
N ILE A 91 -5.44 -7.38 11.25
CA ILE A 91 -5.86 -6.92 12.58
C ILE A 91 -4.64 -6.62 13.45
N ALA A 92 -3.67 -7.55 13.51
CA ALA A 92 -2.45 -7.38 14.28
C ALA A 92 -1.64 -6.16 13.83
N THR A 93 -1.61 -5.88 12.53
CA THR A 93 -0.92 -4.72 11.96
C THR A 93 -1.61 -3.42 12.35
N ARG A 94 -2.95 -3.32 12.22
CA ARG A 94 -3.71 -2.14 12.66
C ARG A 94 -3.51 -1.84 14.13
N GLU A 95 -3.63 -2.85 14.99
CA GLU A 95 -3.43 -2.69 16.42
C GLU A 95 -2.00 -2.25 16.74
N TYR A 96 -1.01 -2.81 16.07
CA TYR A 96 0.38 -2.41 16.24
C TYR A 96 0.60 -0.94 15.85
N VAL A 97 0.09 -0.51 14.69
CA VAL A 97 0.19 0.88 14.23
C VAL A 97 -0.51 1.83 15.20
N ARG A 98 -1.74 1.50 15.63
CA ARG A 98 -2.51 2.28 16.59
C ARG A 98 -1.77 2.47 17.91
N LYS A 99 -1.12 1.43 18.40
CA LYS A 99 -0.40 1.44 19.67
C LYS A 99 0.92 2.21 19.62
N HIS A 100 1.63 2.20 18.49
CA HIS A 100 3.00 2.69 18.37
C HIS A 100 3.16 3.96 17.55
N THR A 101 2.06 4.50 17.00
CA THR A 101 2.05 5.71 16.17
C THR A 101 0.86 6.59 16.54
N THR A 102 0.81 7.77 15.90
CA THR A 102 -0.37 8.65 15.93
C THR A 102 -1.13 8.62 14.60
N ILE A 103 -0.85 7.65 13.75
CA ILE A 103 -1.57 7.45 12.49
C ILE A 103 -3.02 7.07 12.83
N PRO A 104 -4.01 7.79 12.31
CA PRO A 104 -5.40 7.43 12.52
C PRO A 104 -5.72 6.15 11.73
N VAL A 105 -6.01 5.08 12.44
CA VAL A 105 -6.41 3.77 11.89
C VAL A 105 -7.65 3.28 12.62
N PRO A 106 -8.57 2.57 11.95
CA PRO A 106 -9.81 2.11 12.58
C PRO A 106 -9.56 1.21 13.79
N GLU A 107 -10.24 1.49 14.88
CA GLU A 107 -10.27 0.60 16.04
C GLU A 107 -11.05 -0.69 15.71
N THR A 108 -10.53 -1.83 16.13
CA THR A 108 -11.24 -3.11 16.01
C THR A 108 -12.11 -3.31 17.25
N TYR A 109 -13.43 -3.49 17.05
CA TYR A 109 -14.39 -3.69 18.12
C TYR A 109 -14.71 -5.15 18.36
N HIS A 110 -14.96 -5.90 17.25
CA HIS A 110 -15.29 -7.32 17.34
C HIS A 110 -14.78 -8.08 16.12
N VAL A 111 -14.35 -9.31 16.32
CA VAL A 111 -13.79 -10.19 15.29
C VAL A 111 -14.46 -11.54 15.35
N ASN A 112 -14.96 -12.02 14.23
CA ASN A 112 -15.42 -13.39 14.07
C ASN A 112 -14.98 -13.93 12.72
N LEU A 113 -13.92 -14.71 12.71
CA LEU A 113 -13.30 -15.28 11.50
C LEU A 113 -13.79 -16.71 11.19
N ASP A 114 -14.75 -17.25 11.94
CA ASP A 114 -15.37 -18.53 11.65
C ASP A 114 -16.30 -18.39 10.43
N PRO A 115 -16.04 -19.11 9.31
CA PRO A 115 -16.90 -19.05 8.13
C PRO A 115 -18.30 -19.65 8.37
N THR A 116 -18.47 -20.42 9.45
CA THR A 116 -19.76 -21.05 9.81
C THR A 116 -20.55 -20.25 10.84
N ASN A 117 -20.13 -19.01 11.15
CA ASN A 117 -20.83 -18.16 12.12
C ASN A 117 -22.25 -17.82 11.68
N ALA A 118 -23.10 -17.40 12.65
CA ALA A 118 -24.50 -17.13 12.42
C ALA A 118 -24.79 -15.99 11.43
N VAL A 119 -23.81 -15.14 11.11
CA VAL A 119 -23.94 -14.04 10.12
C VAL A 119 -23.78 -14.55 8.70
N GLY A 120 -23.07 -15.66 8.47
CA GLY A 120 -22.90 -16.31 7.17
C GLY A 120 -21.59 -15.95 6.44
N ALA A 121 -20.71 -15.16 7.04
CA ALA A 121 -19.37 -14.88 6.52
C ALA A 121 -18.42 -14.47 7.65
N PRO A 122 -17.10 -14.68 7.53
CA PRO A 122 -16.10 -14.10 8.42
C PRO A 122 -16.20 -12.57 8.38
N PHE A 123 -16.10 -11.92 9.54
CA PHE A 123 -16.23 -10.46 9.59
C PHE A 123 -15.45 -9.82 10.74
N VAL A 124 -15.21 -8.52 10.56
CA VAL A 124 -14.65 -7.62 11.57
C VAL A 124 -15.58 -6.42 11.70
N LEU A 125 -15.99 -6.09 12.94
CA LEU A 125 -16.63 -4.80 13.26
C LEU A 125 -15.56 -3.84 13.75
N MET A 126 -15.55 -2.63 13.16
CA MET A 126 -14.51 -1.64 13.43
C MET A 126 -15.05 -0.21 13.37
N GLU A 127 -14.26 0.72 13.85
CA GLU A 127 -14.55 2.14 13.82
C GLU A 127 -14.88 2.62 12.40
N HIS A 128 -15.95 3.41 12.31
CA HIS A 128 -16.24 4.19 11.12
C HIS A 128 -15.46 5.50 11.18
N ILE A 129 -14.41 5.61 10.38
CA ILE A 129 -13.69 6.87 10.22
C ILE A 129 -14.41 7.74 9.20
N GLU A 130 -14.85 8.93 9.62
CA GLU A 130 -15.48 9.90 8.75
C GLU A 130 -14.49 10.48 7.73
N GLY A 131 -15.00 10.79 6.55
CA GLY A 131 -14.25 11.44 5.47
C GLY A 131 -14.54 10.84 4.11
N HIS A 132 -13.88 11.42 3.11
CA HIS A 132 -13.91 10.94 1.73
C HIS A 132 -12.56 10.38 1.34
N THR A 133 -12.53 9.45 0.39
CA THR A 133 -11.26 8.94 -0.11
C THR A 133 -10.49 10.08 -0.80
N LEU A 134 -9.18 10.06 -0.66
CA LEU A 134 -8.36 11.02 -1.39
C LEU A 134 -8.53 10.87 -2.90
N ALA A 135 -8.83 9.67 -3.39
CA ALA A 135 -9.12 9.41 -4.80
C ALA A 135 -10.29 10.23 -5.34
N ASP A 136 -11.35 10.40 -4.53
CA ASP A 136 -12.52 11.20 -4.92
C ASP A 136 -12.22 12.71 -4.89
N MET A 137 -11.32 13.14 -4.02
CA MET A 137 -11.02 14.56 -3.80
C MET A 137 -9.87 15.07 -4.67
N TRP A 138 -8.87 14.26 -4.95
CA TRP A 138 -7.60 14.65 -5.60
C TRP A 138 -7.77 15.45 -6.88
N PRO A 139 -8.67 15.08 -7.82
CA PRO A 139 -8.87 15.84 -9.05
C PRO A 139 -9.34 17.27 -8.85
N ALA A 140 -10.05 17.57 -7.74
CA ALA A 140 -10.59 18.87 -7.43
C ALA A 140 -9.63 19.75 -6.61
N LEU A 141 -8.53 19.20 -6.08
CA LEU A 141 -7.59 19.93 -5.27
C LEU A 141 -6.67 20.80 -6.13
N LYS A 142 -6.49 22.06 -5.71
CA LYS A 142 -5.45 22.95 -6.24
C LYS A 142 -4.06 22.52 -5.73
N THR A 143 -3.01 22.93 -6.42
CA THR A 143 -1.62 22.53 -6.15
C THR A 143 -1.21 22.75 -4.68
N ASP A 144 -1.53 23.90 -4.08
CA ASP A 144 -1.21 24.18 -2.66
C ASP A 144 -1.85 23.17 -1.70
N TYR A 145 -3.08 22.71 -2.01
CA TYR A 145 -3.76 21.70 -1.21
C TYR A 145 -3.23 20.30 -1.46
N ARG A 146 -2.83 19.99 -2.69
CA ARG A 146 -2.09 18.75 -3.00
C ARG A 146 -0.80 18.68 -2.20
N LEU A 147 -0.05 19.76 -2.12
CA LEU A 147 1.17 19.85 -1.29
C LEU A 147 0.87 19.68 0.21
N ALA A 148 -0.19 20.29 0.73
CA ALA A 148 -0.59 20.10 2.13
C ALA A 148 -0.98 18.65 2.44
N VAL A 149 -1.70 18.00 1.53
CA VAL A 149 -2.04 16.56 1.60
C VAL A 149 -0.79 15.71 1.59
N LEU A 150 0.15 15.94 0.67
CA LEU A 150 1.43 15.23 0.63
C LEU A 150 2.24 15.40 1.91
N GLY A 151 2.18 16.58 2.54
CA GLY A 151 2.77 16.81 3.86
C GLY A 151 2.17 15.95 4.96
N ASN A 152 0.86 15.68 4.95
CA ASN A 152 0.22 14.73 5.88
C ASN A 152 0.66 13.29 5.60
N ILE A 153 0.71 12.89 4.34
CA ILE A 153 1.15 11.56 3.92
C ILE A 153 2.62 11.33 4.29
N ALA A 154 3.48 12.32 4.07
CA ALA A 154 4.89 12.26 4.46
C ALA A 154 5.07 12.04 5.99
N LYS A 155 4.20 12.65 6.82
CA LYS A 155 4.21 12.40 8.28
C LYS A 155 3.79 10.97 8.63
N VAL A 156 2.84 10.38 7.90
CA VAL A 156 2.44 8.97 8.05
C VAL A 156 3.61 8.07 7.73
N LEU A 157 4.22 8.21 6.55
CA LEU A 157 5.36 7.40 6.13
C LEU A 157 6.56 7.54 7.07
N ALA A 158 6.83 8.75 7.56
CA ALA A 158 7.90 8.96 8.53
C ALA A 158 7.66 8.24 9.86
N GLN A 159 6.40 8.09 10.30
CA GLN A 159 6.06 7.30 11.48
C GLN A 159 6.27 5.81 11.21
N LEU A 160 5.81 5.29 10.08
CA LEU A 160 6.04 3.90 9.68
C LEU A 160 7.54 3.60 9.54
N ALA A 161 8.33 4.54 9.02
CA ALA A 161 9.80 4.42 8.91
C ALA A 161 10.51 4.36 10.26
N ARG A 162 9.89 4.79 11.35
CA ARG A 162 10.46 4.68 12.71
C ARG A 162 10.18 3.34 13.37
N LEU A 163 9.19 2.60 12.92
CA LEU A 163 8.94 1.24 13.38
C LEU A 163 10.05 0.31 12.85
N ARG A 164 10.63 -0.50 13.72
CA ARG A 164 11.86 -1.26 13.41
C ARG A 164 11.67 -2.75 13.69
N PHE A 165 12.01 -3.57 12.71
CA PHE A 165 11.85 -5.02 12.76
C PHE A 165 13.12 -5.74 12.28
N ASN A 166 13.33 -6.97 12.71
CA ASN A 166 14.54 -7.73 12.41
C ASN A 166 14.39 -8.72 11.24
N ALA A 167 13.18 -8.87 10.72
CA ALA A 167 12.89 -9.78 9.62
C ALA A 167 11.83 -9.18 8.68
N ILE A 168 11.74 -9.72 7.46
CA ILE A 168 10.70 -9.43 6.46
C ILE A 168 9.61 -10.48 6.61
N GLY A 169 8.36 -10.04 6.77
CA GLY A 169 7.19 -10.91 6.95
C GLY A 169 5.96 -10.12 7.38
N SER A 170 4.87 -10.81 7.62
CA SER A 170 3.63 -10.23 8.10
C SER A 170 3.59 -10.19 9.63
N LEU A 171 2.91 -9.20 10.21
CA LEU A 171 2.82 -9.10 11.66
C LEU A 171 1.79 -10.10 12.22
N LYS A 172 2.13 -10.63 13.38
CA LYS A 172 1.23 -11.34 14.28
C LYS A 172 0.95 -10.49 15.51
N MET A 173 -0.07 -10.87 16.27
CA MET A 173 -0.39 -10.22 17.55
C MET A 173 0.84 -9.99 18.41
N GLY A 174 0.92 -8.80 19.03
CA GLY A 174 2.10 -8.40 19.81
C GLY A 174 3.28 -7.88 18.98
N GLY A 175 3.14 -7.70 17.66
CA GLY A 175 4.18 -7.14 16.80
C GLY A 175 5.30 -8.11 16.42
N VAL A 176 5.06 -9.40 16.57
CA VAL A 176 6.00 -10.45 16.14
C VAL A 176 5.92 -10.59 14.63
N VAL A 177 7.09 -10.61 13.96
CA VAL A 177 7.15 -10.87 12.51
C VAL A 177 7.04 -12.36 12.27
N GLY A 178 6.00 -12.76 11.53
CA GLY A 178 5.72 -14.14 11.11
C GLY A 178 5.96 -14.36 9.63
N GLN A 179 5.43 -15.47 9.14
CA GLN A 179 5.42 -15.76 7.70
C GLN A 179 4.62 -14.72 6.93
N MET A 180 4.98 -14.50 5.68
CA MET A 180 4.22 -13.64 4.77
C MET A 180 2.79 -14.17 4.61
N GLN A 181 1.84 -13.30 4.88
CA GLN A 181 0.41 -13.55 4.65
C GLN A 181 -0.02 -12.68 3.47
N ASN A 182 0.07 -13.22 2.27
CA ASN A 182 -0.32 -12.52 1.06
C ASN A 182 -1.04 -13.49 0.13
N GLN A 183 -2.21 -13.10 -0.35
CA GLN A 183 -3.04 -13.91 -1.27
C GLN A 183 -2.33 -14.20 -2.61
N THR A 184 -1.37 -13.36 -3.01
CA THR A 184 -0.62 -13.54 -4.25
C THR A 184 0.53 -14.55 -4.14
N ILE A 185 0.91 -14.95 -2.92
CA ILE A 185 1.93 -15.97 -2.70
C ILE A 185 1.22 -17.31 -2.53
N PRO A 186 1.33 -18.23 -3.48
CA PRO A 186 0.69 -19.55 -3.37
C PRO A 186 1.08 -20.28 -2.08
N ASP A 187 0.12 -20.95 -1.44
CA ASP A 187 0.32 -21.66 -0.17
C ASP A 187 1.38 -22.75 -0.21
N HIS A 188 1.62 -23.31 -1.40
CA HIS A 188 2.58 -24.38 -1.62
C HIS A 188 4.02 -23.93 -1.86
N LEU A 189 4.30 -22.60 -1.93
CA LEU A 189 5.68 -22.15 -2.07
C LEU A 189 6.46 -22.41 -0.78
N PRO A 190 7.54 -23.19 -0.83
CA PRO A 190 8.41 -23.36 0.31
C PRO A 190 9.07 -22.01 0.65
N GLY A 191 9.04 -21.64 1.92
CA GLY A 191 9.75 -20.45 2.39
C GLY A 191 8.97 -19.16 2.34
N ARG A 192 7.83 -19.10 3.01
CA ARG A 192 7.09 -17.84 3.26
C ARG A 192 7.75 -16.93 4.29
N GLY A 193 8.96 -17.20 4.72
CA GLY A 193 9.63 -16.43 5.75
C GLY A 193 9.21 -16.83 7.18
N PRO A 194 9.44 -15.98 8.20
CA PRO A 194 10.03 -14.65 8.06
C PRO A 194 11.47 -14.70 7.51
N PHE A 195 11.85 -13.73 6.66
CA PHE A 195 13.16 -13.69 6.05
C PHE A 195 14.08 -12.74 6.81
N VAL A 196 15.28 -13.18 7.11
CA VAL A 196 16.28 -12.36 7.84
C VAL A 196 17.03 -11.40 6.92
N SER A 197 17.00 -11.63 5.61
CA SER A 197 17.61 -10.76 4.61
C SER A 197 16.71 -10.51 3.41
N LEU A 198 16.90 -9.36 2.75
CA LEU A 198 16.25 -9.06 1.48
C LEU A 198 16.64 -10.07 0.40
N LYS A 199 17.89 -10.52 0.41
CA LYS A 199 18.39 -11.51 -0.55
C LYS A 199 17.61 -12.82 -0.46
N ASP A 200 17.40 -13.35 0.75
CA ASP A 200 16.64 -14.58 0.96
C ASP A 200 15.18 -14.41 0.53
N TYR A 201 14.58 -13.24 0.84
CA TYR A 201 13.23 -12.91 0.42
C TYR A 201 13.10 -12.91 -1.11
N LEU A 202 13.96 -12.17 -1.82
CA LEU A 202 13.92 -12.10 -3.29
C LEU A 202 14.22 -13.47 -3.95
N LEU A 203 15.18 -14.22 -3.41
CA LEU A 203 15.50 -15.56 -3.92
C LEU A 203 14.38 -16.57 -3.70
N SER A 204 13.51 -16.37 -2.71
CA SER A 204 12.37 -17.27 -2.45
C SER A 204 11.37 -17.31 -3.61
N PHE A 205 11.28 -16.26 -4.43
CA PHE A 205 10.43 -16.24 -5.62
C PHE A 205 10.96 -17.08 -6.79
N LEU A 206 12.24 -17.47 -6.75
CA LEU A 206 12.92 -18.23 -7.79
C LEU A 206 12.96 -19.74 -7.46
N SER A 207 11.84 -20.27 -6.99
CA SER A 207 11.71 -21.70 -6.69
C SER A 207 11.44 -22.48 -7.97
N ASP A 208 12.20 -23.56 -8.18
CA ASP A 208 11.99 -24.48 -9.30
C ASP A 208 10.64 -25.22 -9.20
N ASN A 209 10.08 -25.31 -8.00
CA ASN A 209 8.77 -25.89 -7.72
C ASN A 209 7.60 -24.92 -7.97
N SER A 210 7.87 -23.70 -8.46
CA SER A 210 6.80 -22.76 -8.84
C SER A 210 6.07 -23.26 -10.09
N ASP A 211 4.78 -22.91 -10.23
CA ASP A 211 3.97 -23.25 -11.42
C ASP A 211 4.29 -22.35 -12.62
N ARG A 212 5.41 -21.62 -12.58
CA ARG A 212 5.83 -20.72 -13.65
C ARG A 212 6.26 -21.48 -14.91
N PRO A 213 6.05 -20.87 -16.09
CA PRO A 213 6.46 -21.44 -17.36
C PRO A 213 7.95 -21.76 -17.42
N GLN A 214 8.31 -22.82 -18.16
CA GLN A 214 9.69 -23.30 -18.23
C GLN A 214 10.67 -22.28 -18.80
N ASP A 215 10.22 -21.43 -19.68
CA ASP A 215 11.04 -20.39 -20.28
C ASP A 215 11.27 -19.19 -19.35
N VAL A 216 10.36 -18.89 -18.42
CA VAL A 216 10.59 -17.96 -17.30
C VAL A 216 11.60 -18.58 -16.32
N LYS A 217 11.48 -19.87 -16.01
CA LYS A 217 12.46 -20.59 -15.17
C LYS A 217 13.86 -20.61 -15.78
N ALA A 218 13.97 -20.66 -17.09
CA ALA A 218 15.26 -20.58 -17.78
C ALA A 218 16.04 -19.27 -17.50
N LEU A 219 15.36 -18.21 -17.06
CA LEU A 219 15.96 -16.92 -16.68
C LEU A 219 16.42 -16.90 -15.22
N TYR A 220 15.99 -17.83 -14.37
CA TYR A 220 16.31 -17.86 -12.94
C TYR A 220 17.80 -17.79 -12.60
N PRO A 221 18.72 -18.49 -13.31
CA PRO A 221 20.14 -18.36 -13.02
C PRO A 221 20.67 -16.93 -13.16
N ALA A 222 20.29 -16.22 -14.24
CA ALA A 222 20.69 -14.84 -14.47
C ALA A 222 20.08 -13.89 -13.44
N ILE A 223 18.80 -14.06 -13.12
CA ILE A 223 18.10 -13.28 -12.11
C ILE A 223 18.73 -13.49 -10.73
N ARG A 224 19.03 -14.73 -10.36
CA ARG A 224 19.69 -15.09 -9.09
C ARG A 224 21.06 -14.44 -8.97
N GLU A 225 21.83 -14.43 -10.06
CA GLU A 225 23.13 -13.74 -10.09
C GLU A 225 22.98 -12.23 -9.84
N GLU A 226 22.02 -11.57 -10.51
CA GLU A 226 21.80 -10.15 -10.36
C GLU A 226 21.27 -9.75 -8.97
N ILE A 227 20.33 -10.54 -8.40
CA ILE A 227 19.87 -10.36 -7.00
C ILE A 227 21.06 -10.45 -6.05
N THR A 228 21.88 -11.50 -6.22
CA THR A 228 23.04 -11.74 -5.36
C THR A 228 24.01 -10.56 -5.44
N ARG A 229 24.35 -10.14 -6.65
CA ARG A 229 25.25 -9.01 -6.88
C ARG A 229 24.70 -7.71 -6.28
N PHE A 230 23.43 -7.43 -6.48
CA PHE A 230 22.80 -6.22 -5.96
C PHE A 230 22.76 -6.21 -4.43
N CYS A 231 22.31 -7.29 -3.81
CA CYS A 231 22.22 -7.38 -2.35
C CYS A 231 23.58 -7.40 -1.66
N ASP A 232 24.60 -7.94 -2.33
CA ASP A 232 25.98 -7.99 -1.80
C ASP A 232 26.77 -6.72 -2.11
N ALA A 233 26.25 -5.83 -2.96
CA ALA A 233 26.90 -4.56 -3.25
C ALA A 233 27.08 -3.72 -1.97
N ARG A 234 28.24 -3.09 -1.83
CA ARG A 234 28.58 -2.25 -0.68
C ARG A 234 27.72 -0.99 -0.61
N GLU A 235 27.41 -0.44 -1.79
CA GLU A 235 26.58 0.75 -1.96
C GLU A 235 25.10 0.40 -1.82
N GLY A 236 24.36 1.13 -0.99
CA GLY A 236 22.94 0.90 -0.73
C GLY A 236 22.62 -0.19 0.29
N LYS A 237 23.62 -0.85 0.89
CA LYS A 237 23.40 -1.96 1.82
C LYS A 237 22.51 -1.59 3.02
N GLU A 238 22.65 -0.38 3.54
CA GLU A 238 21.90 0.09 4.71
C GLU A 238 20.40 0.25 4.43
N ILE A 239 20.03 0.69 3.23
CA ILE A 239 18.62 0.84 2.85
C ILE A 239 17.94 -0.49 2.51
N LEU A 240 18.73 -1.54 2.27
CA LEU A 240 18.29 -2.88 1.93
C LEU A 240 18.23 -3.83 3.13
N SER A 241 18.91 -3.48 4.22
CA SER A 241 19.12 -4.34 5.38
C SER A 241 18.17 -4.01 6.52
N ALA A 242 18.17 -4.88 7.53
CA ALA A 242 17.58 -4.58 8.83
C ALA A 242 18.23 -3.32 9.46
N PRO A 243 17.48 -2.58 10.24
CA PRO A 243 16.10 -2.85 10.65
C PRO A 243 15.10 -2.55 9.54
N TYR A 244 14.19 -3.51 9.30
CA TYR A 244 13.09 -3.36 8.34
C TYR A 244 12.01 -2.43 8.89
N ARG A 245 11.12 -1.98 8.01
CA ARG A 245 10.06 -1.01 8.29
C ARG A 245 8.70 -1.60 7.98
N LEU A 246 7.65 -1.10 8.60
CA LEU A 246 6.30 -1.50 8.29
C LEU A 246 5.84 -0.84 6.98
N LEU A 247 5.40 -1.66 6.04
CA LEU A 247 4.84 -1.26 4.76
C LEU A 247 3.34 -1.58 4.77
N HIS A 248 2.52 -0.66 4.32
CA HIS A 248 1.06 -0.81 4.24
C HIS A 248 0.63 -1.84 3.17
N GLY A 249 1.43 -2.05 2.13
CA GLY A 249 1.13 -3.03 1.07
C GLY A 249 0.31 -2.46 -0.08
N ASP A 250 -0.73 -1.67 0.20
CA ASP A 250 -1.55 -0.95 -0.80
C ASP A 250 -1.72 0.53 -0.39
N PHE A 251 -0.59 1.24 -0.24
CA PHE A 251 -0.56 2.64 0.19
C PHE A 251 -0.89 3.58 -0.97
N ASP A 252 -2.17 3.68 -1.31
CA ASP A 252 -2.65 4.50 -2.40
C ASP A 252 -3.84 5.36 -1.97
N TYR A 253 -4.20 6.35 -2.78
CA TYR A 253 -5.17 7.41 -2.45
C TYR A 253 -6.59 6.91 -2.15
N GLN A 254 -7.00 5.70 -2.63
CA GLN A 254 -8.28 5.08 -2.26
C GLN A 254 -8.33 4.62 -0.80
N ASN A 255 -7.17 4.38 -0.18
CA ASN A 255 -7.06 3.89 1.20
C ASN A 255 -6.71 5.00 2.20
N MET A 256 -6.79 6.27 1.77
CA MET A 256 -6.53 7.46 2.57
C MET A 256 -7.81 8.29 2.69
N LEU A 257 -8.32 8.45 3.90
CA LEU A 257 -9.52 9.24 4.17
C LEU A 257 -9.15 10.65 4.62
N PHE A 258 -9.85 11.64 4.07
CA PHE A 258 -9.66 13.04 4.39
C PHE A 258 -11.00 13.71 4.64
N ILE A 259 -11.02 14.67 5.58
CA ILE A 259 -12.11 15.60 5.81
C ILE A 259 -11.75 16.94 5.16
N TRP A 260 -12.65 17.47 4.36
CA TRP A 260 -12.53 18.77 3.73
C TRP A 260 -13.70 19.65 4.12
N GLU A 261 -13.57 20.35 5.24
CA GLU A 261 -14.64 21.14 5.83
C GLU A 261 -14.97 22.41 5.04
N SER A 262 -13.99 22.99 4.36
CA SER A 262 -14.16 24.23 3.61
C SER A 262 -13.21 24.33 2.42
N PRO A 263 -13.67 24.87 1.27
CA PRO A 263 -12.80 25.18 0.14
C PRO A 263 -11.69 26.20 0.45
N ALA A 264 -11.78 26.90 1.58
CA ALA A 264 -10.78 27.87 2.01
C ALA A 264 -9.60 27.27 2.78
N THR A 265 -9.72 26.01 3.21
CA THR A 265 -8.69 25.29 3.99
C THR A 265 -8.31 23.98 3.29
N PRO A 266 -7.04 23.52 3.42
CA PRO A 266 -6.66 22.25 2.87
C PRO A 266 -7.34 21.08 3.60
N PRO A 267 -7.58 19.95 2.93
CA PRO A 267 -8.09 18.75 3.55
C PRO A 267 -7.16 18.24 4.67
N ARG A 268 -7.76 17.65 5.70
CA ARG A 268 -7.07 17.06 6.85
C ARG A 268 -7.22 15.53 6.80
N LEU A 269 -6.12 14.82 6.99
CA LEU A 269 -6.14 13.34 7.10
C LEU A 269 -7.02 12.91 8.28
N SER A 270 -7.98 12.05 8.03
CA SER A 270 -8.86 11.44 9.04
C SER A 270 -8.57 9.96 9.25
N GLY A 271 -8.07 9.23 8.26
CA GLY A 271 -7.76 7.82 8.42
C GLY A 271 -6.93 7.20 7.32
N ILE A 272 -6.22 6.13 7.68
CA ILE A 272 -5.61 5.19 6.75
C ILE A 272 -6.29 3.84 6.98
N ILE A 273 -6.89 3.30 5.91
CA ILE A 273 -7.68 2.08 5.94
C ILE A 273 -7.08 1.00 5.03
N ASP A 274 -7.61 -0.22 5.12
CA ASP A 274 -7.25 -1.37 4.28
C ASP A 274 -5.78 -1.80 4.41
N TRP A 275 -5.43 -2.26 5.61
CA TRP A 275 -4.09 -2.73 5.96
C TRP A 275 -3.81 -4.17 5.50
N ASP A 276 -4.60 -4.70 4.59
CA ASP A 276 -4.33 -5.96 3.91
C ASP A 276 -2.94 -5.91 3.23
N PHE A 277 -2.31 -7.06 3.08
CA PHE A 277 -0.99 -7.18 2.47
C PHE A 277 0.16 -6.44 3.18
N SER A 278 -0.11 -5.86 4.35
CA SER A 278 0.91 -5.18 5.15
C SER A 278 2.00 -6.15 5.56
N ARG A 279 3.23 -5.69 5.48
CA ARG A 279 4.40 -6.48 5.82
C ARG A 279 5.55 -5.61 6.29
N THR A 280 6.52 -6.22 6.91
CA THR A 280 7.81 -5.58 7.13
C THR A 280 8.67 -5.70 5.88
N ALA A 281 9.41 -4.63 5.56
CA ALA A 281 10.19 -4.53 4.33
C ALA A 281 11.39 -3.59 4.53
N PRO A 282 12.40 -3.62 3.65
CA PRO A 282 13.46 -2.63 3.64
C PRO A 282 12.94 -1.19 3.54
N LEU A 283 13.75 -0.23 3.99
CA LEU A 283 13.36 1.18 3.98
C LEU A 283 13.02 1.69 2.57
N TYR A 284 13.71 1.20 1.54
CA TYR A 284 13.47 1.65 0.17
C TYR A 284 12.05 1.35 -0.33
N ASN A 285 11.43 0.25 0.10
CA ASN A 285 10.04 -0.07 -0.26
C ASN A 285 9.03 0.93 0.34
N LEU A 286 9.35 1.51 1.49
CA LEU A 286 8.50 2.53 2.10
C LEU A 286 8.68 3.90 1.45
N CYS A 287 9.85 4.18 0.89
CA CYS A 287 10.21 5.46 0.31
C CYS A 287 10.03 5.43 -1.22
N GLU A 288 8.82 5.12 -1.67
CA GLU A 288 8.42 5.17 -3.08
C GLU A 288 7.57 6.40 -3.38
N TYR A 289 7.53 6.79 -4.65
CA TYR A 289 6.57 7.80 -5.09
C TYR A 289 5.15 7.22 -5.07
N LEU A 290 4.21 8.03 -4.61
CA LEU A 290 2.79 7.69 -4.64
C LEU A 290 2.29 7.60 -6.09
N ARG A 291 1.49 6.59 -6.41
CA ARG A 291 1.05 6.33 -7.79
C ARG A 291 0.35 7.52 -8.44
N PHE A 292 -0.44 8.26 -7.67
CA PHE A 292 -1.24 9.40 -8.15
C PHE A 292 -0.44 10.70 -8.39
N ILE A 293 0.88 10.71 -8.12
CA ILE A 293 1.80 11.78 -8.51
C ILE A 293 2.84 11.31 -9.55
N LEU A 294 2.69 10.08 -10.08
CA LEU A 294 3.48 9.60 -11.20
C LEU A 294 2.90 10.09 -12.52
N ASP A 295 3.78 10.25 -13.49
CA ASP A 295 3.36 10.59 -14.84
C ASP A 295 2.71 9.37 -15.52
N ASN A 296 1.65 9.61 -16.27
CA ASN A 296 0.98 8.59 -17.06
C ASN A 296 0.67 9.12 -18.47
N ASP A 297 0.57 8.22 -19.45
CA ASP A 297 0.42 8.60 -20.87
C ASP A 297 -0.92 9.28 -21.18
N THR A 298 -1.89 9.22 -20.28
CA THR A 298 -3.23 9.80 -20.47
C THR A 298 -3.32 11.25 -19.98
N GLU A 299 -2.36 11.70 -19.14
CA GLU A 299 -2.39 12.99 -18.45
C GLU A 299 -1.11 13.79 -18.64
N VAL A 300 -0.63 13.86 -19.90
CA VAL A 300 0.63 14.55 -20.24
C VAL A 300 0.69 16.01 -19.76
N GLY A 301 -0.47 16.68 -19.69
CA GLY A 301 -0.57 18.04 -19.17
C GLY A 301 -0.18 18.21 -17.69
N LEU A 302 -0.16 17.12 -16.91
CA LEU A 302 0.17 17.14 -15.48
C LEU A 302 1.66 16.89 -15.20
N TYR A 303 2.48 16.53 -16.18
CA TYR A 303 3.89 16.13 -15.96
C TYR A 303 4.70 17.18 -15.17
N ARG A 304 4.54 18.45 -15.51
CA ARG A 304 5.25 19.54 -14.81
C ARG A 304 4.79 19.67 -13.35
N GLU A 305 3.48 19.54 -13.10
CA GLU A 305 2.94 19.58 -11.74
C GLU A 305 3.34 18.32 -10.96
N ASN A 306 3.21 17.15 -11.55
CA ASN A 306 3.61 15.89 -10.92
C ASN A 306 5.09 15.89 -10.53
N ARG A 307 5.96 16.45 -11.38
CA ARG A 307 7.38 16.63 -11.05
C ARG A 307 7.56 17.47 -9.79
N LEU A 308 6.93 18.64 -9.73
CA LEU A 308 6.96 19.50 -8.53
C LEU A 308 6.45 18.76 -7.29
N LEU A 309 5.35 18.03 -7.40
CA LEU A 309 4.78 17.27 -6.30
C LEU A 309 5.74 16.18 -5.80
N ARG A 310 6.44 15.49 -6.71
CA ARG A 310 7.44 14.46 -6.35
C ARG A 310 8.64 15.08 -5.63
N GLU A 311 9.21 16.16 -6.14
CA GLU A 311 10.34 16.88 -5.52
C GLU A 311 9.98 17.34 -4.10
N GLU A 312 8.83 17.99 -3.95
CA GLU A 312 8.34 18.47 -2.66
C GLU A 312 8.00 17.31 -1.69
N PHE A 313 7.46 16.21 -2.20
CA PHE A 313 7.17 15.04 -1.38
C PHE A 313 8.44 14.45 -0.75
N VAL A 314 9.51 14.26 -1.53
CA VAL A 314 10.80 13.79 -1.01
C VAL A 314 11.35 14.75 0.04
N ARG A 315 11.29 16.06 -0.22
CA ARG A 315 11.71 17.09 0.72
C ARG A 315 10.92 17.02 2.03
N MET A 316 9.58 16.96 1.95
CA MET A 316 8.71 16.88 3.12
C MET A 316 8.94 15.60 3.92
N LEU A 317 9.09 14.44 3.24
CA LEU A 317 9.37 13.17 3.92
C LEU A 317 10.71 13.24 4.66
N ALA A 318 11.77 13.73 4.00
CA ALA A 318 13.07 13.87 4.62
C ALA A 318 13.07 14.86 5.80
N GLN A 319 12.30 15.95 5.74
CA GLN A 319 12.17 16.93 6.81
C GLN A 319 11.52 16.39 8.10
N ASN A 320 10.80 15.27 8.04
CA ASN A 320 10.29 14.61 9.24
C ASN A 320 11.38 13.94 10.09
N PHE A 321 12.62 13.90 9.61
CA PHE A 321 13.78 13.40 10.35
C PHE A 321 14.70 14.56 10.75
N PRO A 322 15.44 14.44 11.88
CA PRO A 322 16.33 15.52 12.34
C PRO A 322 17.33 15.95 11.25
N LYS A 323 17.61 17.26 11.17
CA LYS A 323 18.62 17.79 10.26
C LYS A 323 19.96 17.08 10.52
N HIS A 324 20.64 16.66 9.47
CA HIS A 324 21.91 15.92 9.53
C HIS A 324 21.83 14.50 10.14
N SER A 325 20.62 13.96 10.42
CA SER A 325 20.50 12.58 10.88
C SER A 325 20.81 11.57 9.76
N HIS A 326 21.29 10.43 10.19
CA HIS A 326 21.54 9.31 9.28
C HIS A 326 20.26 8.85 8.57
N GLU A 327 19.15 8.78 9.29
CA GLU A 327 17.85 8.43 8.74
C GLU A 327 17.42 9.37 7.61
N ARG A 328 17.65 10.68 7.76
CA ARG A 328 17.34 11.66 6.71
C ARG A 328 18.13 11.41 5.43
N LYS A 329 19.39 11.02 5.55
CA LYS A 329 20.23 10.62 4.40
C LYS A 329 19.69 9.34 3.75
N LEU A 330 19.37 8.34 4.54
CA LEU A 330 18.82 7.06 4.03
C LEU A 330 17.50 7.26 3.29
N VAL A 331 16.60 8.09 3.82
CA VAL A 331 15.32 8.42 3.14
C VAL A 331 15.58 9.04 1.77
N ARG A 332 16.47 10.02 1.68
CA ARG A 332 16.84 10.63 0.38
C ARG A 332 17.48 9.61 -0.56
N GLU A 333 18.33 8.72 -0.02
CA GLU A 333 18.98 7.66 -0.78
C GLU A 333 17.97 6.71 -1.45
N CYS A 334 16.85 6.40 -0.77
CA CYS A 334 15.82 5.53 -1.29
C CYS A 334 15.18 6.03 -2.58
N PHE A 335 15.12 7.35 -2.81
CA PHE A 335 14.59 7.93 -4.04
C PHE A 335 15.61 8.03 -5.16
N ARG A 336 16.84 7.57 -4.95
CA ARG A 336 17.83 7.50 -6.00
C ARG A 336 17.54 6.37 -6.96
N TYR A 337 17.94 6.58 -8.19
CA TYR A 337 17.73 5.73 -9.33
C TYR A 337 18.01 4.22 -9.14
N LYS A 338 19.04 3.84 -8.35
CA LYS A 338 19.43 2.44 -8.14
C LYS A 338 18.37 1.59 -7.41
N THR A 339 17.53 2.20 -6.60
CA THR A 339 16.49 1.49 -5.84
C THR A 339 15.23 1.20 -6.65
N PHE A 340 14.94 2.00 -7.67
CA PHE A 340 13.85 1.73 -8.60
C PHE A 340 13.95 0.37 -9.28
N ALA A 341 15.17 -0.08 -9.57
CA ALA A 341 15.39 -1.36 -10.19
C ALA A 341 14.90 -2.53 -9.32
N LEU A 342 15.08 -2.48 -7.99
CA LEU A 342 14.61 -3.53 -7.08
C LEU A 342 13.10 -3.54 -6.89
N ASN A 343 12.49 -2.38 -6.80
CA ASN A 343 11.03 -2.29 -6.70
C ASN A 343 10.36 -2.88 -7.93
N GLY A 344 10.88 -2.61 -9.12
CA GLY A 344 10.43 -3.23 -10.36
C GLY A 344 10.58 -4.75 -10.35
N PHE A 345 11.71 -5.24 -9.85
CA PHE A 345 11.99 -6.68 -9.73
C PHE A 345 10.98 -7.35 -8.77
N GLU A 346 10.80 -6.81 -7.58
CA GLU A 346 9.85 -7.33 -6.61
C GLU A 346 8.42 -7.33 -7.17
N SER A 347 8.01 -6.25 -7.85
CA SER A 347 6.72 -6.14 -8.51
C SER A 347 6.49 -7.24 -9.56
N VAL A 348 7.48 -7.57 -10.37
CA VAL A 348 7.39 -8.62 -11.40
C VAL A 348 7.21 -10.00 -10.78
N PHE A 349 7.88 -10.29 -9.67
CA PHE A 349 7.87 -11.63 -9.08
C PHE A 349 6.82 -11.81 -7.98
N ALA A 350 6.42 -10.76 -7.28
CA ALA A 350 5.44 -10.84 -6.20
C ALA A 350 4.00 -10.96 -6.70
N THR A 351 3.68 -10.44 -7.88
CA THR A 351 2.30 -10.37 -8.37
C THR A 351 1.79 -11.63 -9.08
N GLY A 352 2.63 -12.61 -9.35
CA GLY A 352 2.32 -14.03 -9.70
C GLY A 352 1.22 -14.38 -10.71
N THR A 353 0.39 -13.44 -11.16
CA THR A 353 -0.87 -13.70 -11.90
C THR A 353 -0.94 -13.12 -13.30
N TRP A 354 0.14 -12.52 -13.81
CA TRP A 354 0.13 -11.92 -15.15
C TRP A 354 0.39 -12.97 -16.24
N ALA A 355 -0.34 -12.84 -17.35
CA ALA A 355 -0.24 -13.75 -18.47
C ALA A 355 1.23 -13.98 -18.91
N GLU A 356 1.60 -15.25 -19.15
CA GLU A 356 2.95 -15.75 -19.47
C GLU A 356 3.78 -14.86 -20.42
N LYS A 357 3.12 -14.27 -21.43
CA LYS A 357 3.76 -13.43 -22.42
C LYS A 357 4.23 -12.08 -21.87
N PHE A 358 3.51 -11.55 -20.90
CA PHE A 358 3.82 -10.28 -20.24
C PHE A 358 4.95 -10.45 -19.22
N GLU A 359 4.95 -11.55 -18.48
CA GLU A 359 6.02 -11.91 -17.55
C GLU A 359 7.39 -11.98 -18.22
N LYS A 360 7.46 -12.67 -19.37
CA LYS A 360 8.70 -12.77 -20.14
C LYS A 360 9.26 -11.42 -20.58
N MET A 361 8.38 -10.55 -21.08
CA MET A 361 8.77 -9.24 -21.57
C MET A 361 9.28 -8.38 -20.41
N LEU A 362 8.57 -8.34 -19.31
CA LEU A 362 8.96 -7.59 -18.12
C LEU A 362 10.28 -8.07 -17.52
N VAL A 363 10.48 -9.38 -17.40
CA VAL A 363 11.73 -9.94 -16.88
C VAL A 363 12.91 -9.64 -17.80
N LYS A 364 12.72 -9.76 -19.10
CA LYS A 364 13.76 -9.47 -20.09
C LYS A 364 14.14 -7.98 -20.07
N ASP A 365 13.17 -7.10 -20.11
CA ASP A 365 13.38 -5.66 -20.03
C ASP A 365 14.06 -5.27 -18.72
N TYR A 366 13.70 -5.93 -17.65
CA TYR A 366 14.30 -5.71 -16.35
C TYR A 366 15.77 -6.13 -16.28
N LEU A 367 16.11 -7.29 -16.84
CA LEU A 367 17.50 -7.75 -16.93
C LEU A 367 18.35 -6.81 -17.79
N GLU A 368 17.80 -6.31 -18.90
CA GLU A 368 18.47 -5.32 -19.75
C GLU A 368 18.72 -4.01 -18.99
N GLN A 369 17.79 -3.56 -18.18
CA GLN A 369 17.94 -2.36 -17.35
C GLN A 369 19.00 -2.56 -16.25
N LEU A 370 18.98 -3.70 -15.56
CA LEU A 370 20.03 -4.03 -14.59
C LEU A 370 21.41 -4.06 -15.24
N GLN A 371 21.53 -4.60 -16.46
CA GLN A 371 22.76 -4.61 -17.20
C GLN A 371 23.21 -3.18 -17.58
N ASN A 372 22.28 -2.33 -18.02
CA ASN A 372 22.57 -0.94 -18.33
C ASN A 372 23.07 -0.15 -17.11
N LEU A 373 22.44 -0.36 -15.95
CA LEU A 373 22.89 0.21 -14.68
C LEU A 373 24.33 -0.21 -14.32
N ARG A 374 24.62 -1.49 -14.49
CA ARG A 374 25.92 -2.08 -14.22
C ARG A 374 27.03 -1.51 -15.11
N GLU A 375 26.70 -1.21 -16.36
CA GLU A 375 27.64 -0.65 -17.34
C GLU A 375 27.69 0.88 -17.30
N GLY A 376 27.01 1.51 -16.31
CA GLY A 376 26.96 2.97 -16.18
C GLY A 376 26.17 3.68 -17.28
N ARG A 377 25.41 2.92 -18.09
CA ARG A 377 24.52 3.48 -19.10
C ARG A 377 23.25 4.02 -18.43
N LYS A 378 22.77 5.17 -18.91
CA LYS A 378 21.44 5.65 -18.49
C LYS A 378 20.40 4.63 -18.94
N SER A 379 19.73 3.98 -18.00
CA SER A 379 18.52 3.23 -18.28
C SER A 379 17.32 4.06 -17.89
N LEU A 380 16.29 4.00 -18.70
CA LEU A 380 15.03 4.64 -18.38
C LEU A 380 14.39 3.89 -17.21
N PRO A 381 13.78 4.58 -16.23
CA PRO A 381 13.03 3.91 -15.20
C PRO A 381 11.90 3.11 -15.84
N PRO A 382 11.71 1.86 -15.43
CA PRO A 382 10.72 0.95 -16.03
C PRO A 382 9.28 1.42 -15.88
N TYR A 383 9.03 2.34 -14.99
CA TYR A 383 7.69 2.74 -14.61
C TYR A 383 7.10 3.88 -15.44
N ASN A 384 7.90 4.68 -16.08
CA ASN A 384 7.41 5.91 -16.68
C ASN A 384 7.34 5.84 -18.18
N GLY A 385 7.25 4.70 -18.83
CA GLY A 385 7.04 4.58 -20.28
C GLY A 385 7.61 5.66 -21.20
N ARG A 386 7.96 6.84 -20.68
CA ARG A 386 8.58 7.98 -21.36
C ARG A 386 9.30 8.88 -20.36
N GLY A 387 10.53 8.77 -20.33
CA GLY A 387 11.67 9.60 -20.23
C GLY A 387 11.63 10.94 -19.48
N ASP A 388 11.13 11.00 -18.28
CA ASP A 388 11.63 11.98 -17.32
C ASP A 388 12.06 11.25 -16.06
N SER A 389 13.23 10.59 -16.17
CA SER A 389 13.98 10.30 -14.95
C SER A 389 14.21 11.63 -14.25
N PRO A 390 13.94 11.74 -12.95
CA PRO A 390 14.51 12.85 -12.23
C PRO A 390 16.03 12.78 -12.49
N GLU A 391 16.60 13.83 -13.09
CA GLU A 391 18.04 13.96 -13.09
C GLU A 391 18.48 13.85 -11.62
N PRO A 392 19.58 13.17 -11.32
CA PRO A 392 20.09 13.12 -9.96
C PRO A 392 20.26 14.56 -9.52
N ASP A 393 19.42 14.98 -8.55
CA ASP A 393 19.35 16.35 -8.10
C ASP A 393 20.71 16.79 -7.56
N SER A 394 21.41 17.55 -8.38
CA SER A 394 22.51 18.43 -7.91
C SER A 394 22.01 19.51 -6.95
N GLU A 395 20.70 19.75 -6.87
CA GLU A 395 20.10 20.78 -6.01
C GLU A 395 19.69 20.29 -4.61
N LEU A 396 19.53 18.99 -4.38
CA LEU A 396 19.27 18.48 -3.02
C LEU A 396 20.50 18.57 -2.09
N GLU A 397 21.69 18.83 -2.65
CA GLU A 397 22.91 19.05 -1.86
C GLU A 397 23.06 20.51 -1.37
N SER A 398 22.34 21.48 -1.96
CA SER A 398 22.52 22.90 -1.64
C SER A 398 21.87 23.36 -0.33
N ASP A 399 20.86 22.65 0.18
CA ASP A 399 20.21 23.02 1.45
C ASP A 399 21.05 22.71 2.71
N ASP A 400 22.06 21.84 2.59
CA ASP A 400 22.93 21.50 3.70
C ASP A 400 24.25 22.34 3.71
N ALA A 401 24.50 23.15 2.68
CA ALA A 401 25.74 23.94 2.54
C ALA A 401 25.66 25.37 3.04
N ASN A 402 24.43 25.89 3.32
CA ASN A 402 24.23 27.27 3.80
C ASN A 402 23.50 27.32 5.13
N THR A 403 24.18 26.96 6.21
CA THR A 403 24.07 27.59 7.56
C THR A 403 25.14 27.03 8.48
#